data_db64b6f054503d26221b1edb4719d906
#
_entry.id   db64b6f054503d26221b1edb4719d906
#
_cell.length_a   1.000
_cell.length_b   1.000
_cell.length_c   1.000
_cell.angle_alpha   90.00
_cell.angle_beta   90.00
_cell.angle_gamma   90.00
#
_symmetry.space_group_name_H-M   'P 1'
#
loop_
_entity.id
_entity.type
_entity.pdbx_description
1 polymer ?
#
loop_
_entity_poly.entity_id
_entity_poly.type
_entity_poly.pdbx_seq_one_letter_code
_entity_poly.pdbx_strand_id
1 'polypeptide(L)'
;MNKEKKNEETDDIKKSISETTRALSGNENLKIKFSADPSGDFGEVIKLPQISKEPNESEILKVRGTADSLALQARFKNEETYLRYDPSGEQAKEIYQELEIARCELLGEKYYPGSKRNIWQKTKVEA
;
A
#
# COMPACT_ATOMS: atom_id res chain seq x y z
N MET A 1 -8.39 -1.84 30.50
CA MET A 1 -7.26 -2.25 29.67
C MET A 1 -6.22 -1.18 29.69
N ASN A 2 -4.99 -1.52 30.04
CA ASN A 2 -4.01 -0.48 30.24
C ASN A 2 -3.42 0.02 28.90
N LYS A 3 -2.86 1.21 28.95
CA LYS A 3 -2.35 1.95 27.79
C LYS A 3 -1.19 1.23 27.09
N GLU A 4 -0.40 0.48 27.84
CA GLU A 4 0.75 -0.29 27.34
C GLU A 4 0.30 -1.45 26.44
N LYS A 5 -0.76 -2.17 26.83
CA LYS A 5 -1.29 -3.30 26.07
C LYS A 5 -1.86 -2.85 24.73
N LYS A 6 -2.55 -1.70 24.67
CA LYS A 6 -3.06 -1.12 23.44
C LYS A 6 -1.94 -0.69 22.49
N ASN A 7 -0.86 -0.13 23.03
CA ASN A 7 0.32 0.24 22.25
C ASN A 7 1.00 -0.99 21.65
N GLU A 8 1.09 -2.09 22.42
CA GLU A 8 1.66 -3.35 21.93
C GLU A 8 0.85 -3.94 20.77
N GLU A 9 -0.49 -3.94 20.89
CA GLU A 9 -1.38 -4.42 19.83
C GLU A 9 -1.21 -3.59 18.56
N THR A 10 -1.14 -2.26 18.67
CA THR A 10 -0.94 -1.36 17.54
C THR A 10 0.43 -1.59 16.90
N ASP A 11 1.47 -1.76 17.71
CA ASP A 11 2.83 -2.03 17.24
C ASP A 11 2.90 -3.39 16.52
N ASP A 12 2.20 -4.41 17.01
CA ASP A 12 2.13 -5.72 16.37
C ASP A 12 1.42 -5.64 15.01
N ILE A 13 0.36 -4.85 14.90
CA ILE A 13 -0.34 -4.61 13.63
C ILE A 13 0.60 -3.92 12.64
N LYS A 14 1.29 -2.87 13.06
CA LYS A 14 2.26 -2.16 12.20
C LYS A 14 3.38 -3.07 11.73
N LYS A 15 3.90 -3.90 12.62
CA LYS A 15 4.95 -4.87 12.29
C LYS A 15 4.47 -5.88 11.26
N SER A 16 3.28 -6.43 11.47
CA SER A 16 2.68 -7.39 10.53
C SER A 16 2.48 -6.78 9.15
N ILE A 17 1.94 -5.57 9.09
CA ILE A 17 1.73 -4.87 7.82
C ILE A 17 3.07 -4.57 7.15
N SER A 18 4.06 -4.12 7.91
CA SER A 18 5.40 -3.80 7.38
C SER A 18 6.08 -5.03 6.79
N GLU A 19 6.04 -6.15 7.48
CA GLU A 19 6.63 -7.40 7.00
C GLU A 19 5.95 -7.91 5.72
N THR A 20 4.62 -7.86 5.69
CA THR A 20 3.83 -8.25 4.52
C THR A 20 4.15 -7.33 3.33
N THR A 21 4.23 -6.03 3.57
CA THR A 21 4.55 -5.05 2.52
C THR A 21 5.93 -5.31 1.92
N ARG A 22 6.94 -5.58 2.75
CA ARG A 22 8.28 -5.92 2.27
C ARG A 22 8.26 -7.21 1.44
N ALA A 23 7.61 -8.23 1.95
CA ALA A 23 7.53 -9.52 1.25
C ALA A 23 6.83 -9.37 -0.10
N LEU A 24 5.70 -8.68 -0.13
CA LEU A 24 4.91 -8.49 -1.34
C LEU A 24 5.62 -7.60 -2.36
N SER A 25 6.36 -6.60 -1.90
CA SER A 25 7.14 -5.72 -2.80
C SER A 25 8.35 -6.41 -3.42
N GLY A 26 8.80 -7.52 -2.82
CA GLY A 26 10.03 -8.18 -3.24
C GLY A 26 11.30 -7.49 -2.78
N ASN A 27 11.19 -6.53 -1.88
CA ASN A 27 12.33 -5.78 -1.35
C ASN A 27 12.32 -5.83 0.18
N GLU A 28 13.11 -6.73 0.74
CA GLU A 28 13.19 -6.94 2.19
C GLU A 28 13.87 -5.77 2.94
N ASN A 29 14.55 -4.88 2.22
CA ASN A 29 15.20 -3.71 2.80
C ASN A 29 14.32 -2.45 2.76
N LEU A 30 13.12 -2.56 2.23
CA LEU A 30 12.18 -1.45 2.12
C LEU A 30 11.80 -0.93 3.49
N LYS A 31 11.85 0.39 3.65
CA LYS A 31 11.41 1.05 4.88
C LYS A 31 9.93 1.37 4.80
N ILE A 32 9.21 1.07 5.85
CA ILE A 32 7.78 1.34 5.94
C ILE A 32 7.57 2.40 7.02
N LYS A 33 6.88 3.47 6.67
CA LYS A 33 6.62 4.58 7.58
C LYS A 33 5.13 4.85 7.67
N PHE A 34 4.58 4.80 8.88
CA PHE A 34 3.18 5.18 9.13
C PHE A 34 3.16 6.67 9.48
N SER A 35 2.42 7.44 8.70
CA SER A 35 2.51 8.89 8.76
C SER A 35 1.19 9.54 8.40
N ALA A 36 0.96 10.75 8.90
CA ALA A 36 -0.17 11.59 8.50
C ALA A 36 0.05 12.22 7.11
N ASP A 37 1.29 12.16 6.59
CA ASP A 37 1.60 12.62 5.25
C ASP A 37 0.90 11.76 4.20
N PRO A 38 0.72 12.26 2.95
CA PRO A 38 0.15 11.44 1.89
C PRO A 38 0.90 10.13 1.69
N SER A 39 0.14 9.05 1.55
CA SER A 39 0.69 7.72 1.30
C SER A 39 1.29 7.63 -0.09
N GLY A 40 2.30 6.79 -0.25
CA GLY A 40 2.93 6.58 -1.55
C GLY A 40 4.20 5.78 -1.48
N ASP A 41 4.72 5.43 -2.66
CA ASP A 41 6.00 4.76 -2.85
C ASP A 41 7.04 5.81 -3.23
N PHE A 42 8.04 5.98 -2.38
CA PHE A 42 9.12 6.96 -2.57
C PHE A 42 10.47 6.28 -2.84
N GLY A 43 10.43 5.07 -3.42
CA GLY A 43 11.63 4.31 -3.77
C GLY A 43 12.12 3.43 -2.63
N GLU A 44 12.85 4.02 -1.69
CA GLU A 44 13.38 3.29 -0.52
C GLU A 44 12.40 3.23 0.65
N VAL A 45 11.35 4.05 0.61
CA VAL A 45 10.37 4.17 1.68
C VAL A 45 8.97 4.09 1.10
N ILE A 46 8.11 3.29 1.71
CA ILE A 46 6.67 3.34 1.48
C ILE A 46 6.04 4.03 2.69
N LYS A 47 5.29 5.10 2.43
CA LYS A 47 4.51 5.78 3.46
C LYS A 47 3.09 5.25 3.45
N LEU A 48 2.62 4.85 4.62
CA LEU A 48 1.27 4.33 4.84
C LEU A 48 0.49 5.26 5.76
N PRO A 49 -0.85 5.18 5.74
CA PRO A 49 -1.66 5.97 6.67
C PRO A 49 -1.29 5.66 8.11
N GLN A 50 -1.40 6.67 8.94
CA GLN A 50 -1.20 6.54 10.38
C GLN A 50 -2.30 5.64 10.97
N ILE A 51 -1.93 4.80 11.92
CA ILE A 51 -2.88 3.93 12.63
C ILE A 51 -3.15 4.53 14.00
N SER A 52 -4.42 4.73 14.35
CA SER A 52 -4.81 5.27 15.63
C SER A 52 -4.49 4.29 16.77
N LYS A 53 -4.52 4.78 18.01
CA LYS A 53 -4.23 3.96 19.21
C LYS A 53 -5.26 2.85 19.41
N GLU A 54 -6.50 3.10 18.98
CA GLU A 54 -7.59 2.14 19.06
C GLU A 54 -8.22 2.00 17.69
N PRO A 55 -7.51 1.34 16.74
CA PRO A 55 -8.01 1.26 15.37
C PRO A 55 -9.23 0.36 15.28
N ASN A 56 -10.24 0.80 14.52
CA ASN A 56 -11.37 -0.06 14.20
C ASN A 56 -11.03 -0.93 12.98
N GLU A 57 -11.90 -1.87 12.67
CA GLU A 57 -11.70 -2.79 11.55
C GLU A 57 -11.58 -2.07 10.21
N SER A 58 -12.40 -1.06 9.97
CA SER A 58 -12.37 -0.28 8.72
C SER A 58 -11.04 0.41 8.51
N GLU A 59 -10.48 0.98 9.57
CA GLU A 59 -9.16 1.64 9.52
C GLU A 59 -8.06 0.63 9.15
N ILE A 60 -8.07 -0.55 9.76
CA ILE A 60 -7.08 -1.59 9.49
C ILE A 60 -7.20 -2.11 8.06
N LEU A 61 -8.42 -2.35 7.58
CA LEU A 61 -8.68 -2.80 6.21
C LEU A 61 -8.17 -1.79 5.18
N LYS A 62 -8.39 -0.51 5.45
CA LYS A 62 -7.92 0.56 4.58
C LYS A 62 -6.39 0.60 4.51
N VAL A 63 -5.72 0.51 5.65
CA VAL A 63 -4.26 0.53 5.69
C VAL A 63 -3.68 -0.70 5.00
N ARG A 64 -4.22 -1.87 5.25
CA ARG A 64 -3.77 -3.12 4.60
C ARG A 64 -3.92 -3.08 3.09
N GLY A 65 -5.08 -2.62 2.60
CA GLY A 65 -5.31 -2.48 1.17
C GLY A 65 -4.37 -1.49 0.51
N THR A 66 -4.15 -0.35 1.17
CA THR A 66 -3.19 0.66 0.70
C THR A 66 -1.77 0.08 0.65
N ALA A 67 -1.37 -0.62 1.69
CA ALA A 67 -0.04 -1.24 1.77
C ALA A 67 0.15 -2.28 0.66
N ASP A 68 -0.83 -3.14 0.43
CA ASP A 68 -0.75 -4.15 -0.61
C ASP A 68 -0.69 -3.53 -2.01
N SER A 69 -1.50 -2.52 -2.28
CA SER A 69 -1.47 -1.80 -3.56
C SER A 69 -0.10 -1.17 -3.82
N LEU A 70 0.45 -0.47 -2.84
CA LEU A 70 1.77 0.16 -2.96
C LEU A 70 2.90 -0.87 -3.11
N ALA A 71 2.81 -1.97 -2.39
CA ALA A 71 3.78 -3.06 -2.51
C ALA A 71 3.76 -3.68 -3.91
N LEU A 72 2.58 -3.89 -4.49
CA LEU A 72 2.44 -4.41 -5.85
C LEU A 72 2.96 -3.43 -6.89
N GLN A 73 2.73 -2.14 -6.70
CA GLN A 73 3.31 -1.10 -7.54
C GLN A 73 4.84 -1.15 -7.48
N ALA A 74 5.41 -1.28 -6.28
CA ALA A 74 6.85 -1.40 -6.11
C ALA A 74 7.41 -2.66 -6.81
N ARG A 75 6.67 -3.76 -6.75
CA ARG A 75 7.11 -5.02 -7.36
C ARG A 75 7.05 -5.01 -8.89
N PHE A 76 5.97 -4.50 -9.46
CA PHE A 76 5.65 -4.69 -10.87
C PHE A 76 5.86 -3.46 -11.76
N LYS A 77 6.07 -2.29 -11.19
CA LYS A 77 6.31 -1.08 -11.96
C LYS A 77 7.74 -1.08 -12.51
N ASN A 78 7.86 -0.85 -13.80
CA ASN A 78 9.15 -0.62 -14.45
C ASN A 78 9.27 0.88 -14.70
N GLU A 79 10.10 1.56 -13.90
CA GLU A 79 10.27 3.02 -13.96
C GLU A 79 10.71 3.49 -15.34
N GLU A 80 11.67 2.80 -15.95
CA GLU A 80 12.18 3.17 -17.27
C GLU A 80 11.07 3.15 -18.32
N THR A 81 10.29 2.05 -18.36
CA THR A 81 9.18 1.92 -19.29
C THR A 81 8.08 2.93 -18.99
N TYR A 82 7.77 3.14 -17.71
CA TYR A 82 6.75 4.10 -17.29
C TYR A 82 7.09 5.51 -17.76
N LEU A 83 8.33 5.95 -17.54
CA LEU A 83 8.78 7.28 -17.92
C LEU A 83 8.85 7.46 -19.44
N ARG A 84 9.19 6.40 -20.18
CA ARG A 84 9.26 6.43 -21.65
C ARG A 84 7.92 6.77 -22.28
N TYR A 85 6.83 6.27 -21.74
CA TYR A 85 5.48 6.43 -22.28
C TYR A 85 4.62 7.43 -21.50
N ASP A 86 5.22 8.16 -20.58
CA ASP A 86 4.53 9.15 -19.76
C ASP A 86 3.97 10.26 -20.66
N PRO A 87 2.64 10.44 -20.71
CA PRO A 87 2.05 11.45 -21.59
C PRO A 87 2.24 12.86 -21.09
N SER A 88 2.13 13.83 -21.97
CA SER A 88 2.12 15.24 -21.59
C SER A 88 0.67 15.67 -21.24
N GLY A 89 0.55 16.57 -20.28
CA GLY A 89 -0.74 17.06 -19.80
C GLY A 89 -1.19 16.37 -18.51
N GLU A 90 -1.74 17.15 -17.59
CA GLU A 90 -2.12 16.69 -16.26
C GLU A 90 -3.18 15.58 -16.28
N GLN A 91 -4.22 15.78 -17.08
CA GLN A 91 -5.33 14.84 -17.16
C GLN A 91 -4.87 13.49 -17.74
N ALA A 92 -4.06 13.52 -18.80
CA ALA A 92 -3.52 12.31 -19.39
C ALA A 92 -2.58 11.58 -18.44
N LYS A 93 -1.79 12.31 -17.66
CA LYS A 93 -0.90 11.74 -16.64
C LYS A 93 -1.68 11.05 -15.53
N GLU A 94 -2.77 11.64 -15.07
CA GLU A 94 -3.63 11.03 -14.04
C GLU A 94 -4.22 9.71 -14.52
N ILE A 95 -4.74 9.69 -15.75
CA ILE A 95 -5.30 8.47 -16.35
C ILE A 95 -4.21 7.41 -16.49
N TYR A 96 -3.04 7.80 -16.97
CA TYR A 96 -1.90 6.90 -17.16
C TYR A 96 -1.46 6.28 -15.83
N GLN A 97 -1.37 7.08 -14.78
CA GLN A 97 -1.03 6.64 -13.43
C GLN A 97 -2.07 5.65 -12.89
N GLU A 98 -3.35 5.96 -13.05
CA GLU A 98 -4.43 5.07 -12.60
C GLU A 98 -4.41 3.72 -13.33
N LEU A 99 -4.13 3.74 -14.64
CA LEU A 99 -4.01 2.51 -15.43
C LEU A 99 -2.81 1.68 -14.97
N GLU A 100 -1.70 2.31 -14.63
CA GLU A 100 -0.51 1.63 -14.13
C GLU A 100 -0.76 0.98 -12.77
N ILE A 101 -1.45 1.68 -11.89
CA ILE A 101 -1.85 1.12 -10.58
C ILE A 101 -2.75 -0.11 -10.81
N ALA A 102 -3.75 0.02 -11.68
CA ALA A 102 -4.66 -1.08 -11.99
C ALA A 102 -3.91 -2.29 -12.58
N ARG A 103 -2.93 -2.05 -13.45
CA ARG A 103 -2.10 -3.12 -14.02
C ARG A 103 -1.35 -3.87 -12.93
N CYS A 104 -0.70 -3.15 -12.00
CA CYS A 104 0.05 -3.75 -10.91
C CYS A 104 -0.86 -4.55 -9.97
N GLU A 105 -2.04 -4.02 -9.66
CA GLU A 105 -3.02 -4.70 -8.82
C GLU A 105 -3.56 -5.98 -9.48
N LEU A 106 -3.81 -5.96 -10.79
CA LEU A 106 -4.24 -7.13 -11.54
C LEU A 106 -3.18 -8.23 -11.57
N LEU A 107 -1.91 -7.85 -11.71
CA LEU A 107 -0.81 -8.81 -11.63
C LEU A 107 -0.73 -9.41 -10.22
N GLY A 108 -0.95 -8.58 -9.20
CA GLY A 108 -1.02 -9.04 -7.81
C GLY A 108 -2.16 -10.01 -7.60
N GLU A 109 -3.32 -9.76 -8.18
CA GLU A 109 -4.47 -10.65 -8.12
C GLU A 109 -4.13 -12.05 -8.64
N LYS A 110 -3.36 -12.09 -9.73
CA LYS A 110 -2.95 -13.34 -10.35
C LYS A 110 -1.96 -14.15 -9.50
N TYR A 111 -0.96 -13.47 -8.93
CA TYR A 111 0.15 -14.13 -8.23
C TYR A 111 0.01 -14.16 -6.70
N TYR A 112 -0.77 -13.24 -6.13
CA TYR A 112 -0.92 -13.07 -4.68
C TYR A 112 -2.38 -12.86 -4.32
N PRO A 113 -3.21 -13.93 -4.31
CA PRO A 113 -4.67 -13.79 -4.10
C PRO A 113 -5.08 -13.04 -2.82
N GLY A 114 -4.26 -13.11 -1.77
CA GLY A 114 -4.52 -12.37 -0.52
C GLY A 114 -4.55 -10.86 -0.73
N SER A 115 -3.71 -10.34 -1.63
CA SER A 115 -3.68 -8.90 -1.94
C SER A 115 -4.97 -8.44 -2.62
N LYS A 116 -5.53 -9.26 -3.50
CA LYS A 116 -6.83 -8.99 -4.13
C LYS A 116 -7.90 -8.72 -3.09
N ARG A 117 -7.98 -9.59 -2.10
CA ARG A 117 -8.96 -9.46 -1.01
C ARG A 117 -8.77 -8.16 -0.24
N ASN A 118 -7.53 -7.85 0.14
CA ASN A 118 -7.23 -6.67 0.93
C ASN A 118 -7.53 -5.38 0.17
N ILE A 119 -7.17 -5.31 -1.10
CA ILE A 119 -7.43 -4.15 -1.96
C ILE A 119 -8.94 -3.97 -2.17
N TRP A 120 -9.65 -5.06 -2.40
CA TRP A 120 -11.11 -5.02 -2.57
C TRP A 120 -11.81 -4.54 -1.30
N GLN A 121 -11.38 -5.01 -0.12
CA GLN A 121 -11.91 -4.58 1.17
C GLN A 121 -11.67 -3.09 1.39
N LYS A 122 -10.49 -2.59 1.04
CA LYS A 122 -10.16 -1.15 1.10
C LYS A 122 -11.12 -0.35 0.25
N THR A 123 -11.32 -0.74 -1.00
CA THR A 123 -12.23 -0.08 -1.94
C THR A 123 -13.66 -0.04 -1.40
N LYS A 124 -14.11 -1.11 -0.82
CA LYS A 124 -15.44 -1.23 -0.23
C LYS A 124 -15.62 -0.28 0.96
N VAL A 125 -14.60 -0.13 1.79
CA VAL A 125 -14.62 0.80 2.93
C VAL A 125 -14.64 2.26 2.46
N GLU A 126 -13.93 2.58 1.38
CA GLU A 126 -13.85 3.93 0.84
C GLU A 126 -15.07 4.34 0.01
N ALA A 127 -15.88 3.39 -0.38
CA ALA A 127 -17.07 3.64 -1.23
C ALA A 127 -18.19 4.39 -0.50
#